data_7c392b8fc44af7f9321ba76e5bcf3ed5
#
_entry.id   7c392b8fc44af7f9321ba76e5bcf3ed5
#
_cell.length_a   1.000
_cell.length_b   1.000
_cell.length_c   1.000
_cell.angle_alpha   90.00
_cell.angle_beta   90.00
_cell.angle_gamma   90.00
#
_symmetry.space_group_name_H-M   'P 1'
#
loop_
_entity.id
_entity.type
_entity.pdbx_description
1 polymer ?
#
loop_
_entity_poly.entity_id
_entity_poly.type
_entity_poly.pdbx_seq_one_letter_code
_entity_poly.pdbx_strand_id
1 'polypeptide(L)'
;TDPAVYQGNDIGGCKRDISGGREFSYVSATEYTMQVFDRVNDSRFWKSFITCYGANETKSAPTWTAEDMPYAPAGVKEGDKRFSGGELGMKYIVNDPGDNRYEKYPNAPAYTVLKDGKMCNTYTYVRYFKGQEHSWNINEKTGNYYDIIPHKRSVALSKFRDGYRVSIASQFGTRDAIIARSADDVLMVAEAYIRKGEANYDKAVEWMNKLRERAGYKTGEDRSKNVDGGQAYKNNPYCSGKGGGHSSEGAIYWEENTYYESNNIEQETTASTKTTMKLNSVADVYNSTVDTPIYNELGCTSNADKMMCFLLNERTRELCGELQRWEDLARTKTLDARWHKFNDGASRGLGEFKSEKHYYRPIPQAFLDGITNSNGSALSLSLIHISEPT
;
A
#
# COMPACT_ATOMS: atom_id res chain seq x y z
N THR A 1 -4.94 3.49 9.07
CA THR A 1 -5.96 2.49 9.40
C THR A 1 -5.66 1.21 8.65
N ASP A 2 -5.75 0.10 9.35
CA ASP A 2 -5.52 -1.22 8.78
C ASP A 2 -6.82 -1.73 8.13
N PRO A 3 -6.89 -1.85 6.80
CA PRO A 3 -8.13 -2.28 6.15
C PRO A 3 -8.40 -3.78 6.32
N ALA A 4 -7.41 -4.55 6.72
CA ALA A 4 -7.52 -5.99 6.78
C ALA A 4 -8.25 -6.48 8.03
N VAL A 5 -7.99 -5.87 9.16
CA VAL A 5 -8.54 -6.28 10.48
C VAL A 5 -9.75 -5.44 10.88
N TYR A 6 -10.19 -4.61 9.98
CA TYR A 6 -11.13 -3.54 10.23
C TYR A 6 -12.57 -3.96 10.55
N GLN A 7 -13.10 -4.85 9.76
CA GLN A 7 -14.50 -5.24 9.86
C GLN A 7 -14.60 -6.72 10.25
N GLY A 8 -14.31 -7.00 11.51
CA GLY A 8 -14.33 -8.36 12.05
C GLY A 8 -15.64 -9.13 11.83
N ASN A 9 -16.64 -8.51 11.23
CA ASN A 9 -17.87 -9.18 10.81
C ASN A 9 -17.74 -9.84 9.42
N ASP A 10 -16.80 -9.36 8.57
CA ASP A 10 -16.66 -9.86 7.19
C ASP A 10 -15.57 -10.91 7.06
N ILE A 11 -14.66 -10.99 8.02
CA ILE A 11 -13.57 -11.97 8.07
C ILE A 11 -13.58 -12.65 9.42
N GLY A 12 -14.08 -13.88 9.44
CA GLY A 12 -14.00 -14.70 10.63
C GLY A 12 -12.57 -14.95 11.07
N GLY A 13 -12.33 -14.94 12.37
CA GLY A 13 -11.01 -15.17 12.94
C GLY A 13 -10.12 -13.95 13.12
N CYS A 14 -10.46 -12.82 12.48
CA CYS A 14 -9.69 -11.59 12.58
C CYS A 14 -10.60 -10.43 12.99
N LYS A 15 -10.27 -9.76 14.08
CA LYS A 15 -10.99 -8.59 14.56
C LYS A 15 -10.05 -7.41 14.79
N ARG A 16 -10.63 -6.23 14.81
CA ARG A 16 -9.93 -4.99 15.11
C ARG A 16 -9.22 -5.06 16.47
N ASP A 17 -7.99 -4.60 16.48
CA ASP A 17 -7.19 -4.45 17.69
C ASP A 17 -6.47 -3.10 17.72
N ILE A 18 -5.75 -2.84 18.81
CA ILE A 18 -4.98 -1.60 18.98
C ILE A 18 -3.91 -1.47 17.88
N SER A 19 -3.29 -2.55 17.50
CA SER A 19 -2.20 -2.56 16.52
C SER A 19 -2.63 -2.12 15.12
N GLY A 20 -3.87 -2.44 14.73
CA GLY A 20 -4.40 -2.14 13.41
C GLY A 20 -4.86 -0.69 13.19
N GLY A 21 -4.87 0.13 14.22
CA GLY A 21 -5.37 1.49 14.12
C GLY A 21 -6.90 1.57 14.11
N ARG A 22 -7.44 2.74 13.76
CA ARG A 22 -8.88 2.98 13.70
C ARG A 22 -9.44 2.70 12.30
N GLU A 23 -10.70 2.33 12.23
CA GLU A 23 -11.37 1.65 11.11
C GLU A 23 -11.86 2.50 9.93
N PHE A 24 -11.39 3.67 9.70
CA PHE A 24 -11.99 4.53 8.68
C PHE A 24 -11.55 4.25 7.24
N SER A 25 -10.43 3.54 7.03
CA SER A 25 -9.94 3.15 5.71
C SER A 25 -9.97 4.27 4.65
N TYR A 26 -9.57 5.48 5.04
CA TYR A 26 -9.59 6.64 4.15
C TYR A 26 -8.62 6.54 2.97
N VAL A 27 -7.59 5.72 3.12
CA VAL A 27 -6.55 5.55 2.10
C VAL A 27 -6.29 4.06 1.90
N SER A 28 -6.27 3.63 0.66
CA SER A 28 -5.91 2.27 0.25
C SER A 28 -4.83 2.31 -0.82
N ALA A 29 -3.99 1.27 -0.87
CA ALA A 29 -3.01 1.13 -1.92
C ALA A 29 -3.68 0.93 -3.29
N THR A 30 -3.15 1.58 -4.32
CA THR A 30 -3.57 1.39 -5.71
C THR A 30 -2.70 0.33 -6.39
N GLU A 31 -3.12 -0.14 -7.57
CA GLU A 31 -2.31 -1.04 -8.39
C GLU A 31 -0.93 -0.42 -8.72
N TYR A 32 -0.90 0.86 -9.03
CA TYR A 32 0.35 1.60 -9.23
C TYR A 32 1.31 1.46 -8.04
N THR A 33 0.79 1.47 -6.80
CA THR A 33 1.61 1.29 -5.60
C THR A 33 2.29 -0.07 -5.56
N MET A 34 1.63 -1.10 -6.08
CA MET A 34 2.22 -2.45 -6.17
C MET A 34 3.25 -2.58 -7.30
N GLN A 35 3.04 -1.85 -8.40
CA GLN A 35 3.89 -1.91 -9.59
C GLN A 35 5.18 -1.10 -9.47
N VAL A 36 5.13 0.02 -8.74
CA VAL A 36 6.23 1.01 -8.75
C VAL A 36 7.50 0.53 -8.05
N PHE A 37 7.42 -0.53 -7.23
CA PHE A 37 8.57 -1.07 -6.50
C PHE A 37 9.21 -2.25 -7.21
N ASP A 38 10.55 -2.32 -7.15
CA ASP A 38 11.27 -3.57 -7.30
C ASP A 38 11.09 -4.39 -6.03
N ARG A 39 10.05 -5.22 -5.98
CA ARG A 39 9.67 -5.94 -4.77
C ARG A 39 10.69 -6.99 -4.33
N VAL A 40 11.64 -7.33 -5.17
CA VAL A 40 12.72 -8.27 -4.84
C VAL A 40 13.89 -7.57 -4.16
N ASN A 41 14.26 -6.37 -4.66
CA ASN A 41 15.50 -5.71 -4.26
C ASN A 41 15.27 -4.47 -3.38
N ASP A 42 14.09 -3.84 -3.47
CA ASP A 42 13.76 -2.62 -2.74
C ASP A 42 13.09 -2.94 -1.39
N SER A 43 13.85 -2.85 -0.32
CA SER A 43 13.34 -3.15 1.03
C SER A 43 12.23 -2.20 1.50
N ARG A 44 12.09 -1.04 0.87
CA ARG A 44 11.06 -0.06 1.25
C ARG A 44 9.64 -0.62 1.10
N PHE A 45 9.40 -1.49 0.11
CA PHE A 45 8.08 -2.11 -0.03
C PHE A 45 7.74 -2.94 1.23
N TRP A 46 8.56 -3.93 1.56
CA TRP A 46 8.31 -4.85 2.65
C TRP A 46 8.38 -4.20 4.05
N LYS A 47 9.17 -3.13 4.16
CA LYS A 47 9.26 -2.33 5.38
C LYS A 47 8.10 -1.34 5.53
N SER A 48 7.40 -1.00 4.46
CA SER A 48 6.33 0.00 4.48
C SER A 48 4.93 -0.57 4.39
N PHE A 49 4.77 -1.84 3.96
CA PHE A 49 3.47 -2.46 3.79
C PHE A 49 3.33 -3.75 4.61
N ILE A 50 2.13 -3.94 5.15
CA ILE A 50 1.76 -5.12 5.90
C ILE A 50 1.02 -6.06 4.95
N THR A 51 1.50 -7.29 4.84
CA THR A 51 0.93 -8.31 3.96
C THR A 51 0.37 -9.52 4.71
N CYS A 52 0.63 -9.62 6.02
CA CYS A 52 0.18 -10.74 6.84
C CYS A 52 -0.47 -10.24 8.14
N TYR A 53 -1.49 -10.95 8.60
CA TYR A 53 -2.21 -10.66 9.84
C TYR A 53 -2.50 -11.94 10.63
N GLY A 54 -2.19 -11.92 11.91
CA GLY A 54 -2.50 -13.01 12.82
C GLY A 54 -3.98 -13.08 13.15
N ALA A 55 -4.50 -14.28 13.29
CA ALA A 55 -5.85 -14.52 13.78
C ALA A 55 -5.95 -14.21 15.27
N ASN A 56 -6.93 -13.40 15.66
CA ASN A 56 -7.15 -12.96 17.04
C ASN A 56 -8.57 -13.18 17.54
N GLU A 57 -9.38 -13.95 16.81
CA GLU A 57 -10.78 -14.26 17.17
C GLU A 57 -11.14 -15.68 16.78
N THR A 58 -10.65 -16.65 17.53
CA THR A 58 -10.84 -18.09 17.25
C THR A 58 -12.33 -18.49 17.21
N LYS A 59 -13.19 -17.82 17.96
CA LYS A 59 -14.63 -18.14 18.00
C LYS A 59 -15.30 -18.02 16.65
N SER A 60 -14.91 -17.01 15.87
CA SER A 60 -15.46 -16.74 14.54
C SER A 60 -14.58 -17.27 13.41
N ALA A 61 -13.49 -17.98 13.70
CA ALA A 61 -12.65 -18.57 12.68
C ALA A 61 -13.44 -19.54 11.79
N PRO A 62 -13.28 -19.47 10.45
CA PRO A 62 -14.03 -20.32 9.53
C PRO A 62 -13.63 -21.78 9.70
N THR A 63 -14.57 -22.66 9.34
CA THR A 63 -14.34 -24.11 9.33
C THR A 63 -14.29 -24.63 7.90
N TRP A 64 -13.69 -25.80 7.75
CA TRP A 64 -13.74 -26.55 6.51
C TRP A 64 -15.14 -27.13 6.31
N THR A 65 -15.73 -26.90 5.13
CA THR A 65 -17.06 -27.40 4.77
C THR A 65 -16.95 -28.65 3.91
N ALA A 66 -18.05 -29.38 3.74
CA ALA A 66 -18.09 -30.53 2.83
C ALA A 66 -17.66 -30.17 1.39
N GLU A 67 -18.00 -28.98 0.92
CA GLU A 67 -17.62 -28.49 -0.41
C GLU A 67 -16.11 -28.22 -0.54
N ASP A 68 -15.45 -27.88 0.56
CA ASP A 68 -14.02 -27.58 0.58
C ASP A 68 -13.16 -28.86 0.58
N MET A 69 -13.72 -29.99 1.03
CA MET A 69 -12.94 -31.22 1.27
C MET A 69 -12.17 -31.74 0.05
N PRO A 70 -12.66 -31.63 -1.21
CA PRO A 70 -11.86 -32.03 -2.37
C PRO A 70 -10.54 -31.27 -2.52
N TYR A 71 -10.47 -30.06 -1.98
CA TYR A 71 -9.33 -29.16 -2.05
C TYR A 71 -8.57 -29.05 -0.73
N ALA A 72 -9.02 -29.70 0.31
CA ALA A 72 -8.41 -29.59 1.63
C ALA A 72 -6.99 -30.19 1.65
N PRO A 73 -6.08 -29.63 2.46
CA PRO A 73 -4.80 -30.27 2.76
C PRO A 73 -4.98 -31.66 3.38
N ALA A 74 -3.95 -32.49 3.27
CA ALA A 74 -3.98 -33.83 3.85
C ALA A 74 -4.17 -33.75 5.38
N GLY A 75 -5.04 -34.62 5.92
CA GLY A 75 -5.32 -34.72 7.36
C GLY A 75 -6.40 -33.79 7.88
N VAL A 76 -6.87 -32.83 7.08
CA VAL A 76 -8.00 -31.95 7.44
C VAL A 76 -9.32 -32.70 7.35
N LYS A 77 -10.25 -32.41 8.25
CA LYS A 77 -11.61 -32.96 8.28
C LYS A 77 -12.64 -31.85 8.16
N GLU A 78 -13.82 -32.22 7.67
CA GLU A 78 -14.98 -31.32 7.72
C GLU A 78 -15.25 -30.89 9.17
N GLY A 79 -15.53 -29.60 9.35
CA GLY A 79 -15.73 -28.99 10.66
C GLY A 79 -14.48 -28.54 11.39
N ASP A 80 -13.28 -28.94 10.95
CA ASP A 80 -12.05 -28.41 11.51
C ASP A 80 -11.96 -26.89 11.29
N LYS A 81 -11.42 -26.16 12.25
CA LYS A 81 -11.08 -24.76 12.07
C LYS A 81 -9.98 -24.60 11.02
N ARG A 82 -10.09 -23.61 10.14
CA ARG A 82 -9.05 -23.34 9.13
C ARG A 82 -7.76 -22.83 9.76
N PHE A 83 -7.87 -22.11 10.85
CA PHE A 83 -6.75 -21.61 11.65
C PHE A 83 -7.20 -21.30 13.08
N SER A 84 -6.25 -21.25 14.00
CA SER A 84 -6.44 -20.98 15.42
C SER A 84 -5.99 -19.56 15.77
N GLY A 85 -6.31 -19.10 16.98
CA GLY A 85 -5.81 -17.82 17.50
C GLY A 85 -4.28 -17.82 17.60
N GLY A 86 -3.66 -16.75 17.12
CA GLY A 86 -2.20 -16.62 17.06
C GLY A 86 -1.55 -17.22 15.82
N GLU A 87 -2.31 -17.95 14.99
CA GLU A 87 -1.85 -18.40 13.68
C GLU A 87 -2.09 -17.33 12.60
N LEU A 88 -1.54 -17.56 11.40
CA LEU A 88 -1.80 -16.70 10.25
C LEU A 88 -3.27 -16.83 9.84
N GLY A 89 -4.02 -15.71 9.91
CA GLY A 89 -5.43 -15.66 9.53
C GLY A 89 -5.66 -15.11 8.14
N MET A 90 -4.83 -14.17 7.71
CA MET A 90 -4.98 -13.49 6.42
C MET A 90 -3.65 -13.07 5.85
N LYS A 91 -3.52 -13.17 4.52
CA LYS A 91 -2.35 -12.70 3.78
C LYS A 91 -2.70 -12.10 2.42
N TYR A 92 -1.82 -11.23 1.95
CA TYR A 92 -1.83 -10.66 0.61
C TYR A 92 -0.64 -11.19 -0.19
N ILE A 93 -0.91 -11.75 -1.35
CA ILE A 93 0.11 -12.21 -2.30
C ILE A 93 0.24 -11.16 -3.40
N VAL A 94 1.33 -10.43 -3.36
CA VAL A 94 1.65 -9.37 -4.34
C VAL A 94 2.55 -9.98 -5.42
N ASN A 95 1.98 -10.87 -6.21
CA ASN A 95 2.68 -11.57 -7.29
C ASN A 95 2.70 -10.78 -8.59
N ASP A 96 3.38 -11.31 -9.61
CA ASP A 96 3.49 -10.70 -10.95
C ASP A 96 2.55 -11.36 -11.97
N PRO A 97 2.24 -10.67 -13.08
CA PRO A 97 1.54 -11.28 -14.20
C PRO A 97 2.27 -12.53 -14.68
N GLY A 98 1.49 -13.58 -15.00
CA GLY A 98 2.06 -14.87 -15.41
C GLY A 98 2.37 -15.84 -14.26
N ASP A 99 2.27 -15.41 -13.00
CA ASP A 99 2.26 -16.33 -11.88
C ASP A 99 0.99 -17.20 -11.93
N ASN A 100 1.18 -18.49 -12.13
CA ASN A 100 0.09 -19.44 -12.28
C ASN A 100 -0.12 -20.36 -11.07
N ARG A 101 0.50 -20.05 -9.94
CA ARG A 101 0.38 -20.85 -8.70
C ARG A 101 -0.98 -20.72 -8.04
N TYR A 102 -1.67 -19.61 -8.26
CA TYR A 102 -2.94 -19.30 -7.60
C TYR A 102 -4.08 -19.25 -8.58
N GLU A 103 -5.21 -19.84 -8.19
CA GLU A 103 -6.47 -19.75 -8.93
C GLU A 103 -7.64 -19.49 -7.99
N LYS A 104 -8.72 -18.96 -8.52
CA LYS A 104 -9.95 -18.74 -7.74
C LYS A 104 -10.55 -20.08 -7.37
N TYR A 105 -10.99 -20.20 -6.13
CA TYR A 105 -11.82 -21.33 -5.73
C TYR A 105 -13.18 -21.26 -6.45
N PRO A 106 -13.66 -22.36 -7.04
CA PRO A 106 -14.92 -22.37 -7.76
C PRO A 106 -16.10 -21.94 -6.88
N ASN A 107 -16.94 -21.03 -7.40
CA ASN A 107 -18.15 -20.55 -6.73
C ASN A 107 -17.94 -19.84 -5.36
N ALA A 108 -16.72 -19.48 -5.02
CA ALA A 108 -16.41 -18.82 -3.76
C ALA A 108 -15.93 -17.37 -3.95
N PRO A 109 -15.91 -16.56 -2.89
CA PRO A 109 -15.33 -15.23 -2.90
C PRO A 109 -13.87 -15.22 -3.37
N ALA A 110 -13.43 -14.12 -3.97
CA ALA A 110 -12.10 -13.99 -4.56
C ALA A 110 -10.93 -14.23 -3.59
N TYR A 111 -11.16 -14.07 -2.28
CA TYR A 111 -10.16 -14.37 -1.25
C TYR A 111 -10.05 -15.85 -0.87
N THR A 112 -10.93 -16.70 -1.40
CA THR A 112 -10.84 -18.16 -1.24
C THR A 112 -10.15 -18.69 -2.49
N VAL A 113 -8.87 -19.01 -2.37
CA VAL A 113 -8.03 -19.35 -3.52
C VAL A 113 -7.34 -20.68 -3.36
N LEU A 114 -6.94 -21.28 -4.48
CA LEU A 114 -6.18 -22.52 -4.55
C LEU A 114 -4.71 -22.20 -4.85
N LYS A 115 -3.82 -22.97 -4.22
CA LYS A 115 -2.40 -23.05 -4.56
C LYS A 115 -2.05 -24.50 -4.77
N ASP A 116 -1.51 -24.82 -5.93
CA ASP A 116 -1.15 -26.20 -6.29
C ASP A 116 -2.34 -27.20 -6.15
N GLY A 117 -3.52 -26.74 -6.52
CA GLY A 117 -4.76 -27.52 -6.43
C GLY A 117 -5.30 -27.69 -5.01
N LYS A 118 -4.72 -27.04 -4.02
CA LYS A 118 -5.19 -27.06 -2.63
C LYS A 118 -5.70 -25.70 -2.20
N MET A 119 -6.77 -25.71 -1.44
CA MET A 119 -7.31 -24.47 -0.86
C MET A 119 -6.39 -23.94 0.24
N CYS A 120 -6.12 -22.65 0.21
CA CYS A 120 -5.36 -21.99 1.27
C CYS A 120 -6.15 -22.02 2.59
N ASN A 121 -5.46 -22.32 3.70
CA ASN A 121 -6.09 -22.30 5.02
C ASN A 121 -6.54 -20.91 5.44
N THR A 122 -5.71 -19.91 5.13
CA THR A 122 -5.93 -18.51 5.48
C THR A 122 -6.73 -17.80 4.39
N TYR A 123 -7.34 -16.69 4.74
CA TYR A 123 -7.82 -15.76 3.73
C TYR A 123 -6.62 -15.26 2.92
N THR A 124 -6.64 -15.51 1.62
CA THR A 124 -5.52 -15.20 0.74
C THR A 124 -5.99 -14.29 -0.39
N TYR A 125 -5.54 -13.06 -0.38
CA TYR A 125 -5.83 -12.07 -1.43
C TYR A 125 -4.66 -12.06 -2.40
N VAL A 126 -4.90 -12.45 -3.64
CA VAL A 126 -3.87 -12.60 -4.67
C VAL A 126 -4.04 -11.52 -5.73
N ARG A 127 -2.95 -10.85 -6.07
CA ARG A 127 -2.95 -9.79 -7.08
C ARG A 127 -3.27 -10.31 -8.47
N TYR A 128 -2.61 -11.40 -8.88
CA TYR A 128 -2.86 -12.06 -10.16
C TYR A 128 -3.20 -13.53 -9.97
N PHE A 129 -4.29 -13.96 -10.57
CA PHE A 129 -4.69 -15.35 -10.60
C PHE A 129 -4.24 -16.02 -11.91
N LYS A 130 -4.19 -17.35 -11.91
CA LYS A 130 -3.89 -18.17 -13.07
C LYS A 130 -4.74 -17.76 -14.28
N GLY A 131 -4.07 -17.49 -15.39
CA GLY A 131 -4.73 -17.07 -16.63
C GLY A 131 -5.27 -15.65 -16.63
N GLN A 132 -4.98 -14.84 -15.62
CA GLN A 132 -5.34 -13.43 -15.57
C GLN A 132 -4.10 -12.54 -15.72
N GLU A 133 -4.18 -11.59 -16.64
CA GLU A 133 -3.17 -10.53 -16.82
C GLU A 133 -3.54 -9.25 -16.05
N HIS A 134 -4.70 -9.24 -15.40
CA HIS A 134 -5.26 -8.08 -14.71
C HIS A 134 -5.13 -8.20 -13.21
N SER A 135 -5.14 -7.06 -12.55
CA SER A 135 -5.00 -6.99 -11.11
C SER A 135 -6.17 -7.67 -10.36
N TRP A 136 -5.87 -8.11 -9.14
CA TRP A 136 -6.77 -8.81 -8.21
C TRP A 136 -8.07 -8.07 -7.86
N ASN A 137 -8.13 -6.79 -8.17
CA ASN A 137 -9.26 -5.94 -7.81
C ASN A 137 -10.25 -5.72 -8.97
N ILE A 138 -10.10 -6.39 -10.10
CA ILE A 138 -10.98 -6.16 -11.26
C ILE A 138 -12.25 -6.97 -11.15
N ASN A 139 -13.37 -6.29 -11.23
CA ASN A 139 -14.67 -6.90 -11.40
C ASN A 139 -14.86 -7.28 -12.87
N GLU A 140 -15.09 -8.56 -13.15
CA GLU A 140 -15.24 -9.08 -14.50
C GLU A 140 -16.46 -8.53 -15.24
N LYS A 141 -17.50 -8.08 -14.50
CA LYS A 141 -18.73 -7.52 -15.10
C LYS A 141 -18.61 -6.04 -15.45
N THR A 142 -17.93 -5.28 -14.60
CA THR A 142 -17.85 -3.81 -14.72
C THR A 142 -16.49 -3.36 -15.22
N GLY A 143 -15.47 -4.22 -15.19
CA GLY A 143 -14.08 -3.86 -15.43
C GLY A 143 -13.45 -3.04 -14.31
N ASN A 144 -14.18 -2.80 -13.22
CA ASN A 144 -13.71 -1.99 -12.10
C ASN A 144 -12.95 -2.81 -11.08
N TYR A 145 -11.86 -2.27 -10.63
CA TYR A 145 -10.95 -2.93 -9.71
C TYR A 145 -11.57 -3.39 -8.41
N TYR A 146 -12.40 -2.63 -7.78
CA TYR A 146 -12.74 -2.79 -6.38
C TYR A 146 -14.00 -3.59 -6.10
N ASP A 147 -14.64 -4.07 -7.15
CA ASP A 147 -15.91 -4.77 -7.01
C ASP A 147 -15.76 -6.25 -6.63
N ILE A 148 -14.62 -6.88 -6.97
CA ILE A 148 -14.34 -8.27 -6.59
C ILE A 148 -13.85 -8.35 -5.15
N ILE A 149 -12.90 -7.49 -4.81
CA ILE A 149 -12.37 -7.35 -3.46
C ILE A 149 -12.70 -5.94 -3.00
N PRO A 150 -13.44 -5.76 -1.91
CA PRO A 150 -13.76 -4.42 -1.44
C PRO A 150 -12.50 -3.56 -1.32
N HIS A 151 -12.58 -2.31 -1.75
CA HIS A 151 -11.43 -1.38 -1.72
C HIS A 151 -10.77 -1.28 -0.33
N LYS A 152 -11.45 -1.69 0.71
CA LYS A 152 -10.93 -1.81 2.07
C LYS A 152 -9.99 -3.01 2.27
N ARG A 153 -9.91 -3.92 1.32
CA ARG A 153 -9.04 -5.10 1.36
C ARG A 153 -7.81 -4.87 0.50
N SER A 154 -6.82 -4.20 1.04
CA SER A 154 -5.54 -3.94 0.39
C SER A 154 -4.43 -3.99 1.43
N VAL A 155 -3.18 -4.09 0.98
CA VAL A 155 -2.03 -3.95 1.87
C VAL A 155 -2.09 -2.59 2.59
N ALA A 156 -1.76 -2.57 3.86
CA ALA A 156 -1.77 -1.37 4.69
C ALA A 156 -0.36 -0.82 4.89
N LEU A 157 -0.26 0.51 5.05
CA LEU A 157 1.02 1.14 5.38
C LEU A 157 1.39 0.90 6.85
N SER A 158 2.63 0.47 7.08
CA SER A 158 3.20 0.29 8.42
C SER A 158 3.80 1.59 8.99
N LYS A 159 4.17 2.55 8.14
CA LYS A 159 4.89 3.78 8.53
C LYS A 159 4.24 4.58 9.67
N PHE A 160 2.91 4.53 9.76
CA PHE A 160 2.12 5.28 10.74
C PHE A 160 1.51 4.40 11.83
N ARG A 161 1.94 3.14 11.92
CA ARG A 161 1.50 2.30 13.03
C ARG A 161 1.94 2.89 14.36
N ASP A 162 1.00 2.95 15.29
CA ASP A 162 1.24 3.43 16.65
C ASP A 162 1.01 2.29 17.64
N GLY A 163 2.09 1.70 18.10
CA GLY A 163 2.08 0.61 19.07
C GLY A 163 1.78 1.04 20.50
N TYR A 164 1.64 2.33 20.76
CA TYR A 164 1.41 2.85 22.11
C TYR A 164 0.00 3.42 22.33
N ARG A 165 -0.90 3.21 21.39
CA ARG A 165 -2.29 3.64 21.57
C ARG A 165 -2.92 3.00 22.81
N VAL A 166 -3.68 3.79 23.54
CA VAL A 166 -4.27 3.37 24.84
C VAL A 166 -5.59 2.61 24.70
N SER A 167 -6.22 2.67 23.53
CA SER A 167 -7.45 1.90 23.24
C SER A 167 -7.68 1.77 21.72
N ILE A 168 -8.50 0.79 21.35
CA ILE A 168 -8.98 0.61 19.98
C ILE A 168 -9.83 1.79 19.48
N ALA A 169 -10.51 2.48 20.39
CA ALA A 169 -11.38 3.60 20.07
C ALA A 169 -10.63 4.93 19.94
N SER A 170 -9.39 5.01 20.41
CA SER A 170 -8.59 6.23 20.31
C SER A 170 -8.37 6.64 18.85
N GLN A 171 -8.77 7.87 18.51
CA GLN A 171 -8.51 8.48 17.20
C GLN A 171 -7.10 9.02 17.11
N PHE A 172 -6.56 9.40 18.25
CA PHE A 172 -5.27 10.05 18.36
C PHE A 172 -4.19 9.01 18.65
N GLY A 173 -3.14 9.05 17.86
CA GLY A 173 -1.92 8.33 18.14
C GLY A 173 -1.00 9.15 19.04
N THR A 174 0.02 8.49 19.54
CA THR A 174 1.10 9.10 20.34
C THR A 174 2.39 9.24 19.53
N ARG A 175 2.40 8.69 18.32
CA ARG A 175 3.56 8.75 17.42
C ARG A 175 3.65 10.13 16.77
N ASP A 176 4.86 10.67 16.73
CA ASP A 176 5.16 11.92 16.04
C ASP A 176 4.84 11.82 14.54
N ALA A 177 4.29 12.90 14.00
CA ALA A 177 4.06 13.03 12.56
C ALA A 177 5.29 13.63 11.87
N ILE A 178 5.71 13.01 10.77
CA ILE A 178 6.77 13.55 9.93
C ILE A 178 6.17 14.64 9.04
N ILE A 179 6.60 15.88 9.22
CA ILE A 179 6.18 17.02 8.38
C ILE A 179 7.10 17.14 7.16
N ALA A 180 8.41 17.04 7.38
CA ALA A 180 9.43 17.07 6.34
C ALA A 180 10.64 16.22 6.78
N ARG A 181 11.38 15.69 5.83
CA ARG A 181 12.59 14.92 6.11
C ARG A 181 13.60 15.02 4.97
N SER A 182 14.87 14.82 5.28
CA SER A 182 15.99 14.96 4.35
C SER A 182 15.85 14.18 3.03
N ALA A 183 15.09 13.09 3.01
CA ALA A 183 14.84 12.36 1.77
C ALA A 183 14.04 13.17 0.76
N ASP A 184 13.13 14.03 1.21
CA ASP A 184 12.42 14.96 0.34
C ASP A 184 13.39 15.99 -0.25
N ASP A 185 14.27 16.59 0.57
CA ASP A 185 15.29 17.53 0.11
C ASP A 185 16.22 16.89 -0.95
N VAL A 186 16.65 15.66 -0.72
CA VAL A 186 17.47 14.89 -1.69
C VAL A 186 16.76 14.76 -3.04
N LEU A 187 15.46 14.44 -3.04
CA LEU A 187 14.69 14.30 -4.27
C LEU A 187 14.36 15.65 -4.91
N MET A 188 14.20 16.72 -4.12
CA MET A 188 14.06 18.08 -4.66
C MET A 188 15.35 18.54 -5.37
N VAL A 189 16.51 18.23 -4.81
CA VAL A 189 17.81 18.51 -5.48
C VAL A 189 17.92 17.73 -6.78
N ALA A 190 17.57 16.43 -6.78
CA ALA A 190 17.54 15.64 -8.01
C ALA A 190 16.62 16.25 -9.07
N GLU A 191 15.44 16.70 -8.68
CA GLU A 191 14.50 17.38 -9.57
C GLU A 191 15.08 18.67 -10.14
N ALA A 192 15.74 19.47 -9.32
CA ALA A 192 16.38 20.70 -9.78
C ALA A 192 17.44 20.43 -10.87
N TYR A 193 18.21 19.35 -10.75
CA TYR A 193 19.14 18.94 -11.79
C TYR A 193 18.43 18.45 -13.05
N ILE A 194 17.34 17.70 -12.95
CA ILE A 194 16.54 17.29 -14.10
C ILE A 194 16.00 18.52 -14.85
N ARG A 195 15.49 19.52 -14.14
CA ARG A 195 14.96 20.75 -14.73
C ARG A 195 16.01 21.63 -15.38
N LYS A 196 17.28 21.45 -15.04
CA LYS A 196 18.41 22.10 -15.73
C LYS A 196 18.74 21.47 -17.09
N GLY A 197 18.13 20.35 -17.46
CA GLY A 197 18.30 19.68 -18.74
C GLY A 197 19.32 18.54 -18.74
N GLU A 198 19.43 17.87 -19.88
CA GLU A 198 20.13 16.58 -20.04
C GLU A 198 21.58 16.58 -19.55
N ALA A 199 22.31 17.67 -19.74
CA ALA A 199 23.69 17.81 -19.27
C ALA A 199 23.86 17.65 -17.75
N ASN A 200 22.77 17.63 -17.00
CA ASN A 200 22.76 17.51 -15.54
C ASN A 200 22.12 16.20 -15.04
N TYR A 201 21.69 15.31 -15.91
CA TYR A 201 20.98 14.09 -15.51
C TYR A 201 21.87 13.13 -14.70
N ASP A 202 23.17 13.07 -14.97
CA ASP A 202 24.08 12.26 -14.14
C ASP A 202 24.11 12.74 -12.68
N LYS A 203 24.05 14.06 -12.46
CA LYS A 203 23.94 14.62 -11.11
C LYS A 203 22.60 14.28 -10.44
N ALA A 204 21.52 14.26 -11.20
CA ALA A 204 20.24 13.83 -10.68
C ALA A 204 20.28 12.36 -10.26
N VAL A 205 20.89 11.49 -11.06
CA VAL A 205 21.10 10.07 -10.74
C VAL A 205 21.95 9.91 -9.48
N GLU A 206 23.03 10.68 -9.33
CA GLU A 206 23.89 10.67 -8.14
C GLU A 206 23.06 10.96 -6.87
N TRP A 207 22.21 11.98 -6.92
CA TRP A 207 21.36 12.34 -5.77
C TRP A 207 20.31 11.27 -5.48
N MET A 208 19.64 10.72 -6.48
CA MET A 208 18.68 9.62 -6.28
C MET A 208 19.36 8.38 -5.71
N ASN A 209 20.59 8.09 -6.07
CA ASN A 209 21.34 6.95 -5.56
C ASN A 209 21.58 7.00 -4.06
N LYS A 210 21.64 8.18 -3.43
CA LYS A 210 21.74 8.30 -1.96
C LYS A 210 20.60 7.59 -1.25
N LEU A 211 19.40 7.62 -1.83
CA LEU A 211 18.23 6.93 -1.30
C LEU A 211 18.14 5.48 -1.77
N ARG A 212 18.44 5.23 -3.04
CA ARG A 212 18.34 3.89 -3.63
C ARG A 212 19.34 2.90 -3.02
N GLU A 213 20.58 3.32 -2.77
CA GLU A 213 21.56 2.49 -2.09
C GLU A 213 21.15 2.19 -0.64
N ARG A 214 20.54 3.15 0.04
CA ARG A 214 19.97 2.93 1.38
C ARG A 214 18.77 1.99 1.36
N ALA A 215 17.98 2.01 0.28
CA ALA A 215 16.78 1.21 0.10
C ALA A 215 17.08 -0.27 -0.16
N GLY A 216 18.30 -0.61 -0.60
CA GLY A 216 18.71 -2.00 -0.75
C GLY A 216 18.70 -2.76 0.56
N TYR A 217 18.44 -4.07 0.50
CA TYR A 217 18.60 -4.94 1.65
C TYR A 217 20.04 -4.99 2.12
N LYS A 218 20.22 -5.03 3.41
CA LYS A 218 21.53 -5.21 4.03
C LYS A 218 21.81 -6.68 4.26
N THR A 219 23.06 -7.06 4.21
CA THR A 219 23.47 -8.43 4.55
C THR A 219 22.96 -8.82 5.95
N GLY A 220 22.28 -9.94 6.03
CA GLY A 220 21.74 -10.47 7.29
C GLY A 220 20.37 -9.91 7.70
N GLU A 221 19.73 -9.05 6.92
CA GLU A 221 18.33 -8.71 7.17
C GLU A 221 17.43 -9.90 6.86
N ASP A 222 16.50 -10.18 7.75
CA ASP A 222 15.46 -11.19 7.54
C ASP A 222 14.32 -10.60 6.68
N ARG A 223 14.27 -11.02 5.43
CA ARG A 223 13.26 -10.53 4.45
C ARG A 223 11.87 -11.11 4.70
N SER A 224 11.74 -12.17 5.49
CA SER A 224 10.44 -12.71 5.89
C SER A 224 9.77 -11.89 6.98
N LYS A 225 10.49 -10.96 7.60
CA LYS A 225 10.00 -10.15 8.71
C LYS A 225 9.72 -8.71 8.32
N ASN A 226 8.59 -8.23 8.80
CA ASN A 226 8.27 -6.82 8.76
C ASN A 226 8.89 -6.16 10.00
N VAL A 227 10.02 -5.46 9.82
CA VAL A 227 10.78 -4.88 10.93
C VAL A 227 10.32 -3.48 11.33
N ASP A 228 9.46 -2.82 10.55
CA ASP A 228 9.06 -1.46 10.86
C ASP A 228 7.83 -1.41 11.78
N GLY A 229 7.98 -0.66 12.87
CA GLY A 229 6.90 -0.22 13.75
C GLY A 229 6.20 -1.30 14.58
N GLY A 230 6.34 -2.57 14.21
CA GLY A 230 5.60 -3.64 14.86
C GLY A 230 6.10 -3.99 16.26
N GLN A 231 7.38 -3.85 16.52
CA GLN A 231 7.97 -4.25 17.81
C GLN A 231 7.47 -3.41 19.00
N ALA A 232 7.04 -2.18 18.74
CA ALA A 232 6.45 -1.33 19.75
C ALA A 232 5.25 -1.95 20.46
N TYR A 233 4.50 -2.82 19.76
CA TYR A 233 3.31 -3.46 20.33
C TYR A 233 3.62 -4.51 21.39
N LYS A 234 4.75 -5.18 21.29
CA LYS A 234 5.14 -6.25 22.25
C LYS A 234 5.17 -5.74 23.68
N ASN A 235 5.54 -4.49 23.86
CA ASN A 235 5.72 -3.87 25.16
C ASN A 235 4.53 -2.99 25.58
N ASN A 236 3.51 -2.86 24.74
CA ASN A 236 2.34 -2.07 25.10
C ASN A 236 1.37 -2.91 25.94
N PRO A 237 1.13 -2.54 27.23
CA PRO A 237 0.24 -3.31 28.10
C PRO A 237 -1.21 -3.34 27.61
N TYR A 238 -1.63 -2.41 26.77
CA TYR A 238 -2.96 -2.37 26.17
C TYR A 238 -3.11 -3.31 24.97
N CYS A 239 -2.02 -3.78 24.39
CA CYS A 239 -2.02 -4.75 23.30
C CYS A 239 -2.02 -6.20 23.77
N SER A 240 -1.71 -6.46 25.05
CA SER A 240 -1.68 -7.81 25.61
C SER A 240 -2.95 -8.12 26.39
N GLY A 241 -3.47 -9.33 26.25
CA GLY A 241 -4.61 -9.79 27.02
C GLY A 241 -5.94 -9.09 26.70
N LYS A 242 -6.83 -9.02 27.67
CA LYS A 242 -8.22 -8.57 27.52
C LYS A 242 -8.44 -7.11 27.12
N GLY A 243 -7.42 -6.28 27.20
CA GLY A 243 -7.52 -4.84 26.87
C GLY A 243 -7.17 -4.49 25.42
N GLY A 244 -6.62 -5.44 24.64
CA GLY A 244 -6.00 -5.17 23.36
C GLY A 244 -6.94 -4.92 22.18
N GLY A 245 -8.21 -5.25 22.29
CA GLY A 245 -9.14 -5.12 21.18
C GLY A 245 -10.52 -5.67 21.47
N HIS A 246 -11.33 -5.86 20.42
CA HIS A 246 -12.62 -6.54 20.47
C HIS A 246 -12.52 -8.05 20.31
N SER A 247 -11.33 -8.60 20.19
CA SER A 247 -11.06 -10.00 19.96
C SER A 247 -11.05 -10.82 21.23
N SER A 248 -11.28 -12.13 21.11
CA SER A 248 -11.23 -13.05 22.25
C SER A 248 -9.81 -13.32 22.75
N GLU A 249 -8.81 -13.27 21.87
CA GLU A 249 -7.41 -13.52 22.16
C GLU A 249 -6.61 -12.23 22.42
N GLY A 250 -7.23 -11.07 22.28
CA GLY A 250 -6.54 -9.78 22.36
C GLY A 250 -5.80 -9.40 21.07
N ALA A 251 -4.92 -8.43 21.16
CA ALA A 251 -4.12 -8.02 20.02
C ALA A 251 -3.01 -9.05 19.74
N ILE A 252 -2.94 -9.51 18.48
CA ILE A 252 -1.91 -10.43 18.02
C ILE A 252 -0.92 -9.64 17.17
N TYR A 253 0.32 -9.59 17.65
CA TYR A 253 1.42 -9.03 16.88
C TYR A 253 1.94 -10.06 15.88
N TRP A 254 1.91 -9.70 14.59
CA TRP A 254 2.39 -10.55 13.50
C TRP A 254 3.59 -9.87 12.81
N GLU A 255 4.75 -10.55 12.83
CA GLU A 255 6.00 -10.02 12.26
C GLU A 255 6.21 -10.39 10.80
N GLU A 256 5.64 -11.50 10.35
CA GLU A 256 5.94 -12.07 9.05
C GLU A 256 5.25 -11.31 7.91
N ASN A 257 5.86 -11.40 6.75
CA ASN A 257 5.34 -10.90 5.48
C ASN A 257 5.35 -12.01 4.41
N THR A 258 4.81 -11.71 3.24
CA THR A 258 4.73 -12.65 2.12
C THR A 258 5.87 -12.49 1.11
N TYR A 259 7.03 -11.95 1.50
CA TYR A 259 8.13 -11.67 0.58
C TYR A 259 8.50 -12.88 -0.28
N TYR A 260 8.81 -14.01 0.32
CA TYR A 260 9.20 -15.22 -0.41
C TYR A 260 8.08 -15.77 -1.27
N GLU A 261 6.89 -15.90 -0.70
CA GLU A 261 5.73 -16.42 -1.40
C GLU A 261 5.29 -15.52 -2.55
N SER A 262 5.24 -14.20 -2.33
CA SER A 262 4.86 -13.22 -3.37
C SER A 262 5.85 -13.19 -4.54
N ASN A 263 7.13 -13.34 -4.28
CA ASN A 263 8.16 -13.28 -5.32
C ASN A 263 8.58 -14.66 -5.84
N ASN A 264 7.91 -15.73 -5.42
CA ASN A 264 8.22 -17.10 -5.80
C ASN A 264 9.71 -17.48 -5.58
N ILE A 265 10.22 -17.13 -4.42
CA ILE A 265 11.62 -17.35 -4.03
C ILE A 265 11.63 -18.50 -3.00
N GLU A 266 12.30 -19.59 -3.32
CA GLU A 266 12.37 -20.77 -2.44
C GLU A 266 13.44 -20.65 -1.36
N GLN A 267 14.53 -19.94 -1.63
CA GLN A 267 15.64 -19.80 -0.71
C GLN A 267 15.96 -18.35 -0.41
N GLU A 268 16.23 -18.08 0.86
CA GLU A 268 16.70 -16.79 1.30
C GLU A 268 18.09 -16.50 0.74
N THR A 269 18.25 -15.30 0.18
CA THR A 269 19.57 -14.73 -0.07
C THR A 269 19.83 -13.67 0.98
N THR A 270 20.92 -13.82 1.72
CA THR A 270 21.36 -12.84 2.72
C THR A 270 22.20 -11.73 2.10
N ALA A 271 22.43 -11.78 0.79
CA ALA A 271 23.26 -10.82 0.08
C ALA A 271 22.56 -9.46 0.02
N SER A 272 23.35 -8.40 0.25
CA SER A 272 22.88 -7.02 0.09
C SER A 272 22.46 -6.74 -1.35
N THR A 273 21.35 -6.02 -1.52
CA THR A 273 20.89 -5.54 -2.84
C THR A 273 21.29 -4.08 -3.11
N LYS A 274 22.15 -3.51 -2.27
CA LYS A 274 22.60 -2.12 -2.41
C LYS A 274 23.14 -1.82 -3.81
N THR A 275 24.00 -2.68 -4.35
CA THR A 275 24.59 -2.52 -5.68
C THR A 275 23.53 -2.68 -6.78
N THR A 276 22.58 -3.61 -6.62
CA THR A 276 21.47 -3.81 -7.56
C THR A 276 20.54 -2.61 -7.63
N MET A 277 20.30 -1.99 -6.48
CA MET A 277 19.45 -0.80 -6.40
C MET A 277 20.09 0.46 -6.96
N LYS A 278 21.43 0.51 -7.04
CA LYS A 278 22.16 1.65 -7.55
C LYS A 278 22.02 1.79 -9.07
N LEU A 279 21.73 2.98 -9.53
CA LEU A 279 21.80 3.36 -10.95
C LEU A 279 23.26 3.66 -11.30
N ASN A 280 23.80 3.00 -12.32
CA ASN A 280 25.19 3.22 -12.76
C ASN A 280 25.28 4.38 -13.76
N SER A 281 24.17 4.65 -14.45
CA SER A 281 24.10 5.72 -15.45
C SER A 281 22.67 6.20 -15.65
N VAL A 282 22.51 7.27 -16.42
CA VAL A 282 21.21 7.75 -16.88
C VAL A 282 20.47 6.70 -17.74
N ALA A 283 21.20 5.84 -18.44
CA ALA A 283 20.60 4.77 -19.24
C ALA A 283 19.80 3.77 -18.38
N ASP A 284 20.20 3.54 -17.13
CA ASP A 284 19.44 2.67 -16.20
C ASP A 284 18.06 3.24 -15.86
N VAL A 285 17.93 4.56 -15.88
CA VAL A 285 16.62 5.22 -15.73
C VAL A 285 15.74 4.95 -16.94
N TYR A 286 16.29 5.13 -18.14
CA TYR A 286 15.52 4.98 -19.39
C TYR A 286 15.07 3.55 -19.65
N ASN A 287 15.86 2.58 -19.19
CA ASN A 287 15.66 1.15 -19.40
C ASN A 287 15.21 0.40 -18.13
N SER A 288 14.76 1.13 -17.10
CA SER A 288 14.26 0.52 -15.88
C SER A 288 13.10 -0.45 -16.18
N THR A 289 13.29 -1.71 -15.87
CA THR A 289 12.26 -2.74 -16.09
C THR A 289 11.01 -2.51 -15.25
N VAL A 290 11.19 -1.95 -14.06
CA VAL A 290 10.11 -1.62 -13.13
C VAL A 290 9.33 -0.39 -13.59
N ASP A 291 10.02 0.62 -14.14
CA ASP A 291 9.40 1.89 -14.51
C ASP A 291 8.89 1.93 -15.96
N THR A 292 9.40 1.08 -16.84
CA THR A 292 8.99 1.04 -18.26
C THR A 292 7.50 0.82 -18.47
N PRO A 293 6.80 -0.08 -17.76
CA PRO A 293 5.35 -0.19 -17.87
C PRO A 293 4.64 1.13 -17.53
N ILE A 294 5.13 1.85 -16.51
CA ILE A 294 4.56 3.14 -16.08
C ILE A 294 4.86 4.23 -17.13
N TYR A 295 6.06 4.22 -17.74
CA TYR A 295 6.38 5.12 -18.86
C TYR A 295 5.39 4.93 -20.02
N ASN A 296 5.15 3.68 -20.39
CA ASN A 296 4.24 3.35 -21.48
C ASN A 296 2.81 3.81 -21.19
N GLU A 297 2.32 3.57 -19.98
CA GLU A 297 0.98 4.00 -19.56
C GLU A 297 0.80 5.53 -19.59
N LEU A 298 1.86 6.27 -19.26
CA LEU A 298 1.84 7.73 -19.23
C LEU A 298 2.30 8.38 -20.55
N GLY A 299 2.68 7.60 -21.56
CA GLY A 299 3.18 8.12 -22.83
C GLY A 299 4.53 8.85 -22.73
N CYS A 300 5.39 8.47 -21.77
CA CYS A 300 6.71 9.06 -21.60
C CYS A 300 7.66 8.54 -22.69
N THR A 301 7.84 9.28 -23.77
CA THR A 301 8.65 8.88 -24.92
C THR A 301 10.04 9.52 -24.94
N SER A 302 10.14 10.78 -24.50
CA SER A 302 11.43 11.48 -24.45
C SER A 302 12.26 11.11 -23.21
N ASN A 303 13.57 11.31 -23.28
CA ASN A 303 14.47 11.16 -22.16
C ASN A 303 14.07 12.07 -20.98
N ALA A 304 13.64 13.27 -21.27
CA ALA A 304 13.20 14.23 -20.26
C ALA A 304 11.93 13.75 -19.54
N ASP A 305 10.94 13.20 -20.28
CA ASP A 305 9.73 12.63 -19.69
C ASP A 305 10.06 11.44 -18.81
N LYS A 306 10.93 10.53 -19.28
CA LYS A 306 11.35 9.35 -18.50
C LYS A 306 12.09 9.75 -17.23
N MET A 307 13.00 10.72 -17.29
CA MET A 307 13.71 11.22 -16.10
C MET A 307 12.76 11.79 -15.07
N MET A 308 11.83 12.65 -15.48
CA MET A 308 10.85 13.22 -14.55
C MET A 308 9.88 12.16 -14.03
N CYS A 309 9.43 11.25 -14.88
CA CYS A 309 8.56 10.14 -14.47
C CYS A 309 9.26 9.24 -13.45
N PHE A 310 10.51 8.87 -13.68
CA PHE A 310 11.31 8.08 -12.75
C PHE A 310 11.48 8.77 -11.41
N LEU A 311 11.81 10.07 -11.40
CA LEU A 311 11.90 10.85 -10.16
C LEU A 311 10.58 10.82 -9.39
N LEU A 312 9.45 11.03 -10.05
CA LEU A 312 8.14 10.99 -9.41
C LEU A 312 7.79 9.58 -8.89
N ASN A 313 8.27 8.54 -9.55
CA ASN A 313 8.16 7.17 -9.07
C ASN A 313 9.07 6.94 -7.85
N GLU A 314 10.31 7.46 -7.90
CA GLU A 314 11.24 7.38 -6.76
C GLU A 314 10.68 8.13 -5.54
N ARG A 315 10.04 9.29 -5.73
CA ARG A 315 9.30 9.99 -4.68
C ARG A 315 8.18 9.11 -4.10
N THR A 316 7.46 8.35 -4.94
CA THR A 316 6.46 7.40 -4.44
C THR A 316 7.08 6.30 -3.59
N ARG A 317 8.17 5.68 -4.05
CA ARG A 317 8.88 4.63 -3.30
C ARG A 317 9.34 5.12 -1.94
N GLU A 318 9.84 6.33 -1.87
CA GLU A 318 10.40 6.91 -0.66
C GLU A 318 9.35 7.51 0.26
N LEU A 319 8.43 8.31 -0.29
CA LEU A 319 7.50 9.17 0.47
C LEU A 319 6.06 8.64 0.48
N CYS A 320 5.84 7.39 0.07
CA CYS A 320 4.51 6.79 0.04
C CYS A 320 3.80 6.94 1.40
N GLY A 321 2.58 7.51 1.36
CA GLY A 321 1.76 7.72 2.55
C GLY A 321 2.10 8.97 3.38
N GLU A 322 3.14 9.72 3.04
CA GLU A 322 3.58 10.91 3.79
C GLU A 322 2.86 12.20 3.36
N LEU A 323 1.74 12.08 2.70
CA LEU A 323 0.81 13.16 2.31
C LEU A 323 1.38 14.24 1.36
N GLN A 324 2.50 13.97 0.70
CA GLN A 324 3.16 14.93 -0.21
C GLN A 324 2.80 14.72 -1.69
N ARG A 325 2.10 13.62 -2.01
CA ARG A 325 1.88 13.20 -3.40
C ARG A 325 1.06 14.18 -4.23
N TRP A 326 0.06 14.77 -3.62
CA TRP A 326 -0.80 15.75 -4.32
C TRP A 326 0.00 16.96 -4.79
N GLU A 327 0.79 17.54 -3.91
CA GLU A 327 1.63 18.70 -4.19
C GLU A 327 2.65 18.38 -5.29
N ASP A 328 3.27 17.22 -5.23
CA ASP A 328 4.22 16.76 -6.25
C ASP A 328 3.57 16.69 -7.63
N LEU A 329 2.41 16.06 -7.73
CA LEU A 329 1.73 15.87 -9.00
C LEU A 329 1.09 17.17 -9.51
N ALA A 330 0.59 18.00 -8.62
CA ALA A 330 0.00 19.30 -9.00
C ALA A 330 1.07 20.27 -9.54
N ARG A 331 2.19 20.46 -8.81
CA ARG A 331 3.27 21.37 -9.24
C ARG A 331 4.02 20.90 -10.50
N THR A 332 4.08 19.59 -10.74
CA THR A 332 4.68 19.03 -11.94
C THR A 332 3.70 18.92 -13.12
N LYS A 333 2.45 19.30 -12.93
CA LYS A 333 1.36 19.21 -13.92
C LYS A 333 1.10 17.77 -14.42
N THR A 334 1.35 16.77 -13.58
CA THR A 334 1.16 15.34 -13.91
C THR A 334 -0.03 14.72 -13.18
N LEU A 335 -0.74 15.49 -12.35
CA LEU A 335 -1.83 14.99 -11.51
C LEU A 335 -2.94 14.37 -12.36
N ASP A 336 -3.38 15.07 -13.40
CA ASP A 336 -4.46 14.64 -14.29
C ASP A 336 -4.14 13.30 -14.97
N ALA A 337 -3.01 13.22 -15.67
CA ALA A 337 -2.60 12.01 -16.36
C ALA A 337 -2.45 10.81 -15.43
N ARG A 338 -1.85 11.02 -14.25
CA ARG A 338 -1.64 9.94 -13.26
C ARG A 338 -2.94 9.55 -12.56
N TRP A 339 -3.85 10.50 -12.34
CA TRP A 339 -5.16 10.17 -11.80
C TRP A 339 -5.93 9.22 -12.72
N HIS A 340 -6.08 9.59 -13.98
CA HIS A 340 -6.84 8.78 -14.93
C HIS A 340 -6.22 7.40 -15.19
N LYS A 341 -4.90 7.28 -15.09
CA LYS A 341 -4.23 5.99 -15.29
C LYS A 341 -4.20 5.10 -14.06
N PHE A 342 -4.01 5.67 -12.88
CA PHE A 342 -3.67 4.88 -11.70
C PHE A 342 -4.65 5.02 -10.53
N ASN A 343 -5.62 5.92 -10.63
CA ASN A 343 -6.60 6.11 -9.59
C ASN A 343 -7.98 6.36 -10.18
N ASP A 344 -8.59 5.29 -10.66
CA ASP A 344 -9.96 5.34 -11.18
C ASP A 344 -10.95 5.63 -10.05
N GLY A 345 -11.21 6.93 -9.84
CA GLY A 345 -12.14 7.40 -8.80
C GLY A 345 -13.59 7.03 -9.08
N ALA A 346 -13.95 6.80 -10.34
CA ALA A 346 -15.32 6.44 -10.72
C ALA A 346 -15.72 5.09 -10.13
N SER A 347 -14.79 4.13 -10.08
CA SER A 347 -15.01 2.81 -9.46
C SER A 347 -15.29 2.90 -7.95
N ARG A 348 -14.95 4.01 -7.31
CA ARG A 348 -15.14 4.26 -5.88
C ARG A 348 -16.29 5.20 -5.55
N GLY A 349 -17.05 5.63 -6.57
CA GLY A 349 -18.10 6.63 -6.37
C GLY A 349 -17.59 8.02 -5.99
N LEU A 350 -16.32 8.33 -6.26
CA LEU A 350 -15.69 9.60 -5.89
C LEU A 350 -15.88 10.71 -6.95
N GLY A 351 -16.66 10.44 -7.98
CA GLY A 351 -16.87 11.38 -9.06
C GLY A 351 -15.68 11.50 -10.02
N GLU A 352 -15.86 12.30 -11.04
CA GLU A 352 -14.87 12.52 -12.09
C GLU A 352 -13.79 13.51 -11.64
N PHE A 353 -12.53 13.25 -11.98
CA PHE A 353 -11.47 14.23 -11.83
C PHE A 353 -11.59 15.32 -12.90
N LYS A 354 -11.56 16.58 -12.47
CA LYS A 354 -11.58 17.76 -13.34
C LYS A 354 -10.35 18.60 -13.08
N SER A 355 -9.49 18.76 -14.08
CA SER A 355 -8.21 19.46 -13.94
C SER A 355 -8.37 20.90 -13.45
N GLU A 356 -9.34 21.61 -13.99
CA GLU A 356 -9.62 22.99 -13.63
C GLU A 356 -10.01 23.19 -12.16
N LYS A 357 -10.55 22.14 -11.54
CA LYS A 357 -10.98 22.13 -10.13
C LYS A 357 -9.94 21.50 -9.23
N HIS A 358 -9.53 20.27 -9.56
CA HIS A 358 -8.84 19.39 -8.61
C HIS A 358 -7.33 19.60 -8.54
N TYR A 359 -6.75 20.48 -9.36
CA TYR A 359 -5.38 20.96 -9.14
C TYR A 359 -5.27 21.89 -7.92
N TYR A 360 -6.38 22.45 -7.49
CA TYR A 360 -6.45 23.35 -6.35
C TYR A 360 -7.12 22.63 -5.17
N ARG A 361 -6.76 23.01 -3.97
CA ARG A 361 -7.45 22.56 -2.77
C ARG A 361 -8.49 23.60 -2.37
N PRO A 362 -9.67 23.17 -1.91
CA PRO A 362 -10.65 24.12 -1.39
C PRO A 362 -10.07 24.85 -0.17
N ILE A 363 -10.36 26.12 -0.08
CA ILE A 363 -10.03 26.88 1.13
C ILE A 363 -10.94 26.40 2.26
N PRO A 364 -10.40 25.95 3.41
CA PRO A 364 -11.25 25.47 4.49
C PRO A 364 -12.24 26.52 4.98
N GLN A 365 -13.49 26.16 5.18
CA GLN A 365 -14.54 27.08 5.64
C GLN A 365 -14.14 27.77 6.95
N ALA A 366 -13.56 27.02 7.90
CA ALA A 366 -13.09 27.60 9.16
C ALA A 366 -12.03 28.70 8.99
N PHE A 367 -11.23 28.63 7.93
CA PHE A 367 -10.30 29.71 7.60
C PHE A 367 -11.06 30.94 7.06
N LEU A 368 -12.04 30.72 6.19
CA LEU A 368 -12.86 31.82 5.63
C LEU A 368 -13.68 32.52 6.70
N ASP A 369 -14.22 31.76 7.65
CA ASP A 369 -15.00 32.30 8.78
C ASP A 369 -14.16 33.18 9.72
N GLY A 370 -12.83 32.94 9.74
CA GLY A 370 -11.88 33.73 10.53
C GLY A 370 -11.37 34.99 9.82
N ILE A 371 -11.65 35.15 8.52
CA ILE A 371 -11.18 36.31 7.75
C ILE A 371 -12.27 37.36 7.67
N THR A 372 -11.94 38.60 8.07
CA THR A 372 -12.80 39.74 7.94
C THR A 372 -12.16 40.78 7.02
N ASN A 373 -12.99 41.56 6.37
CA ASN A 373 -12.57 42.79 5.66
C ASN A 373 -11.99 43.79 6.66
N SER A 374 -11.31 44.82 6.13
CA SER A 374 -10.76 45.92 6.94
C SER A 374 -11.80 46.68 7.77
N ASN A 375 -13.07 46.56 7.43
CA ASN A 375 -14.21 47.12 8.18
C ASN A 375 -14.82 46.12 9.20
N GLY A 376 -14.23 44.95 9.39
CA GLY A 376 -14.71 43.94 10.32
C GLY A 376 -15.84 43.04 9.81
N SER A 377 -16.31 43.23 8.58
CA SER A 377 -17.34 42.37 7.98
C SER A 377 -16.75 41.09 7.43
N ALA A 378 -17.50 39.99 7.44
CA ALA A 378 -17.09 38.71 6.84
C ALA A 378 -16.83 38.91 5.33
N LEU A 379 -15.87 38.14 4.78
CA LEU A 379 -15.64 38.12 3.34
C LEU A 379 -16.91 37.65 2.61
N SER A 380 -17.26 38.32 1.52
CA SER A 380 -18.42 37.90 0.74
C SER A 380 -18.16 36.57 0.05
N LEU A 381 -19.19 35.74 -0.02
CA LEU A 381 -19.18 34.44 -0.69
C LEU A 381 -18.70 34.46 -2.15
N SER A 382 -18.71 35.64 -2.80
CA SER A 382 -18.23 35.79 -4.17
C SER A 382 -16.74 35.47 -4.36
N LEU A 383 -15.93 35.63 -3.31
CA LEU A 383 -14.51 35.23 -3.34
C LEU A 383 -14.32 33.73 -3.11
N ILE A 384 -15.28 33.04 -2.49
CA ILE A 384 -15.29 31.61 -2.29
C ILE A 384 -15.58 30.87 -3.61
N HIS A 385 -16.39 31.46 -4.47
CA HIS A 385 -16.75 30.88 -5.78
C HIS A 385 -15.61 30.89 -6.80
N ILE A 386 -14.53 31.60 -6.56
CA ILE A 386 -13.33 31.55 -7.42
C ILE A 386 -12.58 30.21 -7.22
N SER A 387 -12.73 29.57 -6.06
CA SER A 387 -12.10 28.27 -5.75
C SER A 387 -13.03 27.06 -5.92
N GLU A 388 -14.32 27.27 -6.12
CA GLU A 388 -15.28 26.23 -6.46
C GLU A 388 -15.78 26.44 -7.90
N PRO A 389 -15.22 25.74 -8.88
CA PRO A 389 -15.84 25.71 -10.20
C PRO A 389 -17.20 25.05 -10.10
N THR A 390 -18.20 25.73 -10.58
CA THR A 390 -19.57 25.21 -10.75
C THR A 390 -19.62 23.99 -11.64
#